data_3b81d1f3c0f6d3558b4146007831f68d
#
_entry.id   3b81d1f3c0f6d3558b4146007831f68d
#
_cell.length_a   1.000
_cell.length_b   1.000
_cell.length_c   1.000
_cell.angle_alpha   90.00
_cell.angle_beta   90.00
_cell.angle_gamma   90.00
#
_symmetry.space_group_name_H-M   'P 1'
#
loop_
_entity.id
_entity.type
_entity.pdbx_description
1 polymer ?
#
loop_
_entity_poly.entity_id
_entity_poly.type
_entity_poly.pdbx_seq_one_letter_code
_entity_poly.pdbx_strand_id
1 'polypeptide(L)'
;MRVIAGTARSLPLKCPTGLDTRPTTDRIKETLFNMLQTYIPGCVFVDLFAGSGAVGIEAISRGAKKAYFAENASEALQCIQENLAFTKFADKAVVLKQDAISALNGIFEKGTDIIFMDPPYGRDLEKQVLSVLKGYRYVTEDTLIIVEADLHTDFSYAEELGYELVKEKKYKTNKHVFLKKKEG
;
A
#
# COMPACT_ATOMS: atom_id res chain seq x y z
N MET A 1 12.33 11.44 2.99
CA MET A 1 12.06 10.10 2.42
C MET A 1 12.61 10.02 1.01
N ARG A 2 13.03 8.88 0.54
CA ARG A 2 13.61 8.69 -0.80
C ARG A 2 13.21 7.35 -1.40
N VAL A 3 13.36 7.20 -2.70
CA VAL A 3 13.27 5.90 -3.37
C VAL A 3 14.53 5.09 -3.04
N ILE A 4 14.36 3.84 -2.59
CA ILE A 4 15.48 3.01 -2.11
C ILE A 4 16.15 2.28 -3.26
N ALA A 5 15.38 1.72 -4.19
CA ALA A 5 15.91 0.89 -5.26
C ALA A 5 15.15 1.08 -6.59
N GLY A 6 15.63 0.43 -7.65
CA GLY A 6 15.01 0.46 -8.96
C GLY A 6 15.43 1.65 -9.81
N THR A 7 14.62 1.98 -10.81
CA THR A 7 14.95 2.98 -11.85
C THR A 7 15.00 4.42 -11.32
N ALA A 8 14.30 4.72 -10.23
CA ALA A 8 14.30 6.02 -9.57
C ALA A 8 15.12 6.04 -8.25
N ARG A 9 16.03 5.08 -8.06
CA ARG A 9 16.84 4.96 -6.85
C ARG A 9 17.47 6.29 -6.43
N SER A 10 17.44 6.55 -5.13
CA SER A 10 18.02 7.72 -4.45
C SER A 10 17.30 9.05 -4.71
N LEU A 11 16.27 9.10 -5.54
CA LEU A 11 15.50 10.34 -5.72
C LEU A 11 14.76 10.69 -4.42
N PRO A 12 14.90 11.96 -3.94
CA PRO A 12 14.15 12.41 -2.77
C PRO A 12 12.66 12.59 -3.11
N LEU A 13 11.79 12.25 -2.16
CA LEU A 13 10.36 12.44 -2.28
C LEU A 13 9.87 13.49 -1.30
N LYS A 14 8.97 14.35 -1.74
CA LYS A 14 8.27 15.31 -0.89
C LYS A 14 7.30 14.57 0.01
N CYS A 15 7.16 15.07 1.24
CA CYS A 15 6.18 14.60 2.21
C CYS A 15 5.32 15.79 2.65
N PRO A 16 4.06 15.58 3.05
CA PRO A 16 3.23 16.62 3.62
C PRO A 16 3.89 17.24 4.85
N THR A 17 3.73 18.57 5.02
CA THR A 17 4.24 19.31 6.20
C THR A 17 3.30 19.10 7.39
N GLY A 18 3.86 18.99 8.61
CA GLY A 18 3.06 18.96 9.85
C GLY A 18 2.35 17.65 10.15
N LEU A 19 2.43 16.67 9.29
CA LEU A 19 2.19 15.32 9.70
C LEU A 19 3.46 14.83 10.38
N ASP A 20 3.39 14.61 11.71
CA ASP A 20 4.20 13.61 12.38
C ASP A 20 3.82 12.22 11.80
N THR A 21 3.86 12.14 10.48
CA THR A 21 3.94 10.88 9.80
C THR A 21 5.21 10.29 10.33
N ARG A 22 5.08 9.30 11.20
CA ARG A 22 6.14 8.32 11.38
C ARG A 22 6.58 8.00 9.95
N PRO A 23 7.73 8.48 9.49
CA PRO A 23 8.17 8.04 8.19
C PRO A 23 8.26 6.52 8.35
N THR A 24 7.53 5.78 7.52
CA THR A 24 7.94 4.42 7.23
C THR A 24 9.40 4.59 6.94
N THR A 25 10.23 4.28 7.92
CA THR A 25 11.65 4.63 7.80
C THR A 25 12.13 3.98 6.53
N ASP A 26 13.03 4.61 5.81
CA ASP A 26 13.65 4.03 4.61
C ASP A 26 13.98 2.55 4.83
N ARG A 27 14.40 2.20 6.05
CA ARG A 27 14.71 0.83 6.48
C ARG A 27 13.50 -0.10 6.50
N ILE A 28 12.34 0.33 7.01
CA ILE A 28 11.11 -0.48 7.04
C ILE A 28 10.61 -0.71 5.61
N LYS A 29 10.61 0.35 4.79
CA LYS A 29 10.25 0.26 3.37
C LYS A 29 11.19 -0.68 2.61
N GLU A 30 12.49 -0.57 2.82
CA GLU A 30 13.47 -1.48 2.25
C GLU A 30 13.20 -2.94 2.65
N THR A 31 12.96 -3.19 3.93
CA THR A 31 12.65 -4.53 4.44
C THR A 31 11.39 -5.09 3.81
N LEU A 32 10.32 -4.28 3.70
CA LEU A 32 9.07 -4.67 3.05
C LEU A 32 9.33 -5.08 1.60
N PHE A 33 9.99 -4.24 0.82
CA PHE A 33 10.22 -4.51 -0.60
C PHE A 33 11.22 -5.64 -0.85
N ASN A 34 12.14 -5.91 0.07
CA ASN A 34 12.98 -7.11 0.00
C ASN A 34 12.15 -8.39 0.15
N MET A 35 11.12 -8.38 1.02
CA MET A 35 10.17 -9.50 1.13
C MET A 35 9.26 -9.64 -0.10
N LEU A 36 9.00 -8.53 -0.81
CA LEU A 36 8.14 -8.49 -2.00
C LEU A 36 8.92 -8.67 -3.32
N GLN A 37 10.21 -8.87 -3.26
CA GLN A 37 11.11 -8.84 -4.41
C GLN A 37 10.63 -9.67 -5.60
N THR A 38 10.06 -10.85 -5.36
CA THR A 38 9.56 -11.75 -6.41
C THR A 38 8.15 -11.41 -6.90
N TYR A 39 7.39 -10.62 -6.15
CA TYR A 39 6.01 -10.22 -6.48
C TYR A 39 5.93 -8.92 -7.28
N ILE A 40 6.94 -8.06 -7.18
CA ILE A 40 6.91 -6.70 -7.74
C ILE A 40 7.01 -6.65 -9.28
N PRO A 41 7.92 -7.39 -9.95
CA PRO A 41 8.07 -7.24 -11.40
C PRO A 41 6.77 -7.51 -12.17
N GLY A 42 6.27 -6.50 -12.87
CA GLY A 42 5.06 -6.58 -13.68
C GLY A 42 3.73 -6.53 -12.91
N CYS A 43 3.76 -6.37 -11.58
CA CYS A 43 2.56 -6.38 -10.75
C CYS A 43 1.68 -5.13 -10.91
N VAL A 44 0.40 -5.28 -10.58
CA VAL A 44 -0.52 -4.19 -10.26
C VAL A 44 -0.51 -3.99 -8.76
N PHE A 45 -0.01 -2.84 -8.33
CA PHE A 45 0.13 -2.45 -6.94
C PHE A 45 -0.97 -1.47 -6.53
N VAL A 46 -1.58 -1.65 -5.36
CA VAL A 46 -2.59 -0.73 -4.82
C VAL A 46 -2.14 -0.24 -3.45
N ASP A 47 -2.05 1.08 -3.28
CA ASP A 47 -1.76 1.75 -2.01
C ASP A 47 -3.01 2.50 -1.54
N LEU A 48 -3.70 1.96 -0.53
CA LEU A 48 -5.00 2.46 -0.07
C LEU A 48 -4.90 3.65 0.91
N PHE A 49 -3.73 3.94 1.43
CA PHE A 49 -3.45 5.09 2.31
C PHE A 49 -2.13 5.71 1.88
N ALA A 50 -2.13 6.30 0.67
CA ALA A 50 -0.90 6.57 -0.05
C ALA A 50 -0.01 7.68 0.55
N GLY A 51 -0.58 8.63 1.30
CA GLY A 51 0.18 9.72 1.88
C GLY A 51 0.98 10.49 0.83
N SER A 52 2.30 10.46 0.90
CA SER A 52 3.19 11.04 -0.11
C SER A 52 3.34 10.22 -1.40
N GLY A 53 2.77 9.02 -1.44
CA GLY A 53 2.92 8.06 -2.54
C GLY A 53 4.21 7.24 -2.50
N ALA A 54 4.99 7.34 -1.42
CA ALA A 54 6.33 6.74 -1.36
C ALA A 54 6.35 5.22 -1.56
N VAL A 55 5.35 4.49 -1.07
CA VAL A 55 5.28 3.03 -1.19
C VAL A 55 4.93 2.62 -2.62
N GLY A 56 3.89 3.19 -3.21
CA GLY A 56 3.52 2.91 -4.61
C GLY A 56 4.59 3.35 -5.62
N ILE A 57 5.27 4.48 -5.39
CA ILE A 57 6.40 4.95 -6.20
C ILE A 57 7.58 3.98 -6.10
N GLU A 58 7.89 3.45 -4.92
CA GLU A 58 8.90 2.41 -4.74
C GLU A 58 8.57 1.16 -5.56
N ALA A 59 7.29 0.74 -5.54
CA ALA A 59 6.82 -0.40 -6.34
C ALA A 59 7.06 -0.18 -7.84
N ILE A 60 6.69 0.99 -8.37
CA ILE A 60 6.94 1.34 -9.79
C ILE A 60 8.42 1.36 -10.09
N SER A 61 9.24 1.97 -9.24
CA SER A 61 10.69 2.02 -9.39
C SER A 61 11.34 0.64 -9.49
N ARG A 62 10.79 -0.32 -8.76
CA ARG A 62 11.26 -1.73 -8.75
C ARG A 62 10.62 -2.61 -9.83
N GLY A 63 9.80 -2.05 -10.71
CA GLY A 63 9.27 -2.75 -11.87
C GLY A 63 7.80 -3.11 -11.85
N ALA A 64 7.00 -2.58 -10.93
CA ALA A 64 5.54 -2.69 -11.01
C ALA A 64 5.04 -2.11 -12.33
N LYS A 65 4.09 -2.79 -12.95
CA LYS A 65 3.45 -2.37 -14.20
C LYS A 65 2.62 -1.12 -14.00
N LYS A 66 1.92 -1.05 -12.86
CA LYS A 66 0.97 0.01 -12.54
C LYS A 66 0.79 0.12 -11.03
N ALA A 67 0.56 1.32 -10.54
CA ALA A 67 0.20 1.56 -9.15
C ALA A 67 -1.02 2.47 -9.02
N TYR A 68 -1.92 2.11 -8.12
CA TYR A 68 -3.06 2.91 -7.68
C TYR A 68 -2.71 3.58 -6.35
N PHE A 69 -3.07 4.85 -6.21
CA PHE A 69 -2.83 5.65 -5.01
C PHE A 69 -4.16 6.21 -4.51
N ALA A 70 -4.69 5.70 -3.41
CA ALA A 70 -5.86 6.26 -2.76
C ALA A 70 -5.44 7.23 -1.65
N GLU A 71 -5.89 8.47 -1.74
CA GLU A 71 -5.60 9.53 -0.77
C GLU A 71 -6.69 10.60 -0.87
N ASN A 72 -7.09 11.19 0.26
CA ASN A 72 -8.12 12.23 0.29
C ASN A 72 -7.63 13.57 0.86
N ALA A 73 -6.46 13.61 1.50
CA ALA A 73 -5.90 14.85 2.02
C ALA A 73 -5.24 15.67 0.91
N SER A 74 -5.64 16.94 0.76
CA SER A 74 -5.20 17.80 -0.35
C SER A 74 -3.68 17.98 -0.42
N GLU A 75 -3.02 18.15 0.72
CA GLU A 75 -1.57 18.32 0.78
C GLU A 75 -0.84 17.04 0.38
N ALA A 76 -1.33 15.89 0.82
CA ALA A 76 -0.78 14.59 0.43
C ALA A 76 -0.98 14.31 -1.07
N LEU A 77 -2.15 14.63 -1.61
CA LEU A 77 -2.42 14.52 -3.05
C LEU A 77 -1.48 15.39 -3.88
N GLN A 78 -1.19 16.60 -3.42
CA GLN A 78 -0.21 17.46 -4.07
C GLN A 78 1.19 16.83 -4.06
N CYS A 79 1.61 16.28 -2.91
CA CYS A 79 2.88 15.55 -2.81
C CYS A 79 2.94 14.37 -3.79
N ILE A 80 1.88 13.57 -3.88
CA ILE A 80 1.81 12.44 -4.83
C ILE A 80 2.02 12.93 -6.25
N GLN A 81 1.30 13.97 -6.68
CA GLN A 81 1.39 14.53 -8.03
C GLN A 81 2.79 15.03 -8.35
N GLU A 82 3.40 15.79 -7.44
CA GLU A 82 4.75 16.32 -7.59
C GLU A 82 5.80 15.20 -7.63
N ASN A 83 5.68 14.21 -6.76
CA ASN A 83 6.57 13.05 -6.72
C ASN A 83 6.47 12.19 -7.99
N LEU A 84 5.25 11.96 -8.50
CA LEU A 84 5.03 11.23 -9.75
C LEU A 84 5.61 11.96 -10.96
N ALA A 85 5.46 13.29 -11.02
CA ALA A 85 6.06 14.11 -12.06
C ALA A 85 7.60 14.08 -11.98
N PHE A 86 8.15 14.24 -10.77
CA PHE A 86 9.59 14.25 -10.55
C PHE A 86 10.26 12.91 -10.88
N THR A 87 9.63 11.81 -10.54
CA THR A 87 10.12 10.44 -10.85
C THR A 87 9.80 10.01 -12.27
N LYS A 88 8.97 10.75 -13.00
CA LYS A 88 8.47 10.44 -14.36
C LYS A 88 7.64 9.16 -14.41
N PHE A 89 6.85 8.90 -13.36
CA PHE A 89 6.00 7.70 -13.25
C PHE A 89 4.51 7.96 -13.43
N ALA A 90 4.14 9.17 -13.86
CA ALA A 90 2.73 9.55 -14.02
C ALA A 90 1.94 8.63 -14.99
N ASP A 91 2.60 8.08 -16.00
CA ASP A 91 2.01 7.14 -16.98
C ASP A 91 1.69 5.75 -16.39
N LYS A 92 2.32 5.40 -15.28
CA LYS A 92 2.11 4.13 -14.56
C LYS A 92 1.26 4.27 -13.30
N ALA A 93 0.75 5.47 -13.03
CA ALA A 93 0.05 5.79 -11.81
C ALA A 93 -1.41 6.17 -12.05
N VAL A 94 -2.30 5.69 -11.19
CA VAL A 94 -3.69 6.13 -11.09
C VAL A 94 -3.91 6.71 -9.70
N VAL A 95 -4.19 8.00 -9.62
CA VAL A 95 -4.46 8.69 -8.34
C VAL A 95 -5.96 8.79 -8.12
N LEU A 96 -6.45 8.13 -7.07
CA LEU A 96 -7.84 8.12 -6.64
C LEU A 96 -8.00 9.10 -5.47
N LYS A 97 -8.60 10.27 -5.75
CA LYS A 97 -8.81 11.35 -4.76
C LYS A 97 -10.01 11.05 -3.87
N GLN A 98 -9.92 9.96 -3.11
CA GLN A 98 -10.99 9.40 -2.30
C GLN A 98 -10.41 8.73 -1.06
N ASP A 99 -11.25 8.51 -0.04
CA ASP A 99 -10.89 7.61 1.05
C ASP A 99 -10.70 6.17 0.55
N ALA A 100 -10.05 5.35 1.37
CA ALA A 100 -9.66 3.99 0.99
C ALA A 100 -10.84 3.12 0.51
N ILE A 101 -11.99 3.18 1.21
CA ILE A 101 -13.15 2.35 0.89
C ILE A 101 -13.81 2.81 -0.42
N SER A 102 -14.01 4.12 -0.59
CA SER A 102 -14.58 4.69 -1.81
C SER A 102 -13.68 4.43 -3.02
N ALA A 103 -12.36 4.49 -2.83
CA ALA A 103 -11.35 4.25 -3.87
C ALA A 103 -11.39 2.83 -4.45
N LEU A 104 -11.86 1.83 -3.69
CA LEU A 104 -11.99 0.45 -4.18
C LEU A 104 -12.87 0.35 -5.43
N ASN A 105 -13.86 1.24 -5.59
CA ASN A 105 -14.71 1.30 -6.78
C ASN A 105 -13.99 1.89 -8.02
N GLY A 106 -12.86 2.55 -7.82
CA GLY A 106 -12.07 3.16 -8.88
C GLY A 106 -10.95 2.27 -9.45
N ILE A 107 -10.85 1.03 -8.99
CA ILE A 107 -9.85 0.07 -9.46
C ILE A 107 -10.45 -0.79 -10.56
N PHE A 108 -9.97 -0.58 -11.79
CA PHE A 108 -10.49 -1.25 -13.00
C PHE A 108 -9.47 -2.25 -13.54
N GLU A 109 -9.23 -3.33 -12.77
CA GLU A 109 -8.31 -4.41 -13.12
C GLU A 109 -9.04 -5.76 -13.11
N LYS A 110 -8.53 -6.72 -13.86
CA LYS A 110 -9.01 -8.11 -13.79
C LYS A 110 -8.54 -8.81 -12.53
N GLY A 111 -7.36 -8.43 -12.04
CA GLY A 111 -6.76 -8.90 -10.80
C GLY A 111 -5.71 -7.90 -10.33
N THR A 112 -5.57 -7.76 -9.03
CA THR A 112 -4.50 -7.00 -8.38
C THR A 112 -3.53 -7.99 -7.73
N ASP A 113 -2.23 -7.70 -7.82
CA ASP A 113 -1.22 -8.60 -7.25
C ASP A 113 -0.91 -8.26 -5.80
N ILE A 114 -0.82 -6.95 -5.48
CA ILE A 114 -0.49 -6.48 -4.14
C ILE A 114 -1.44 -5.33 -3.76
N ILE A 115 -2.04 -5.43 -2.58
CA ILE A 115 -2.80 -4.35 -1.95
C ILE A 115 -2.14 -4.03 -0.61
N PHE A 116 -1.60 -2.83 -0.51
CA PHE A 116 -0.95 -2.31 0.69
C PHE A 116 -1.86 -1.29 1.38
N MET A 117 -1.90 -1.31 2.71
CA MET A 117 -2.60 -0.31 3.51
C MET A 117 -1.82 0.02 4.79
N ASP A 118 -1.68 1.30 5.07
CA ASP A 118 -1.11 1.85 6.30
C ASP A 118 -2.09 2.87 6.89
N PRO A 119 -3.22 2.40 7.46
CA PRO A 119 -4.25 3.27 8.01
C PRO A 119 -3.78 3.93 9.32
N PRO A 120 -4.33 5.09 9.69
CA PRO A 120 -4.16 5.65 11.02
C PRO A 120 -4.56 4.64 12.09
N TYR A 121 -3.69 4.46 13.10
CA TYR A 121 -3.90 3.46 14.15
C TYR A 121 -5.10 3.78 15.06
N GLY A 122 -5.70 2.75 15.64
CA GLY A 122 -6.74 2.86 16.65
C GLY A 122 -8.12 3.29 16.14
N ARG A 123 -8.39 3.14 14.84
CA ARG A 123 -9.68 3.46 14.19
C ARG A 123 -10.35 2.27 13.52
N ASP A 124 -9.77 1.08 13.62
CA ASP A 124 -10.23 -0.16 12.98
C ASP A 124 -10.47 -0.02 11.46
N LEU A 125 -9.77 0.90 10.82
CA LEU A 125 -9.91 1.15 9.38
C LEU A 125 -9.47 -0.05 8.56
N GLU A 126 -8.42 -0.75 8.99
CA GLU A 126 -7.95 -1.99 8.37
C GLU A 126 -9.05 -3.05 8.36
N LYS A 127 -9.78 -3.22 9.46
CA LYS A 127 -10.90 -4.15 9.57
C LYS A 127 -12.07 -3.75 8.65
N GLN A 128 -12.39 -2.45 8.60
CA GLN A 128 -13.44 -1.92 7.74
C GLN A 128 -13.10 -2.16 6.26
N VAL A 129 -11.86 -1.85 5.83
CA VAL A 129 -11.41 -2.11 4.46
C VAL A 129 -11.46 -3.60 4.14
N LEU A 130 -10.90 -4.45 5.00
CA LEU A 130 -10.89 -5.91 4.80
C LEU A 130 -12.29 -6.50 4.70
N SER A 131 -13.27 -5.97 5.44
CA SER A 131 -14.65 -6.46 5.43
C SER A 131 -15.33 -6.31 4.07
N VAL A 132 -15.00 -5.25 3.31
CA VAL A 132 -15.57 -4.98 1.99
C VAL A 132 -14.69 -5.47 0.85
N LEU A 133 -13.37 -5.48 1.05
CA LEU A 133 -12.37 -5.75 0.01
C LEU A 133 -12.57 -7.12 -0.66
N LYS A 134 -12.94 -8.14 0.10
CA LYS A 134 -13.17 -9.50 -0.42
C LYS A 134 -14.29 -9.59 -1.47
N GLY A 135 -15.19 -8.61 -1.51
CA GLY A 135 -16.30 -8.55 -2.46
C GLY A 135 -15.91 -8.11 -3.87
N TYR A 136 -14.72 -7.53 -4.03
CA TYR A 136 -14.25 -7.05 -5.33
C TYR A 136 -13.63 -8.17 -6.16
N ARG A 137 -14.00 -8.24 -7.45
CA ARG A 137 -13.53 -9.30 -8.37
C ARG A 137 -12.04 -9.27 -8.65
N TYR A 138 -11.41 -8.09 -8.55
CA TYR A 138 -9.96 -7.95 -8.74
C TYR A 138 -9.14 -8.45 -7.54
N VAL A 139 -9.78 -8.78 -6.42
CA VAL A 139 -9.15 -9.42 -5.27
C VAL A 139 -9.32 -10.93 -5.39
N THR A 140 -8.27 -11.60 -5.79
CA THR A 140 -8.22 -13.05 -5.99
C THR A 140 -7.45 -13.75 -4.88
N GLU A 141 -7.38 -15.06 -4.92
CA GLU A 141 -6.58 -15.89 -4.00
C GLU A 141 -5.07 -15.62 -4.16
N ASP A 142 -4.66 -15.14 -5.33
CA ASP A 142 -3.26 -14.77 -5.59
C ASP A 142 -2.91 -13.36 -5.08
N THR A 143 -3.92 -12.54 -4.78
CA THR A 143 -3.70 -11.17 -4.27
C THR A 143 -3.07 -11.20 -2.89
N LEU A 144 -1.89 -10.61 -2.74
CA LEU A 144 -1.23 -10.42 -1.46
C LEU A 144 -1.70 -9.10 -0.83
N ILE A 145 -2.34 -9.18 0.32
CA ILE A 145 -2.80 -8.01 1.07
C ILE A 145 -1.83 -7.79 2.22
N ILE A 146 -1.32 -6.56 2.36
CA ILE A 146 -0.35 -6.19 3.39
C ILE A 146 -0.92 -5.04 4.20
N VAL A 147 -0.99 -5.22 5.50
CA VAL A 147 -1.46 -4.21 6.45
C VAL A 147 -0.31 -3.80 7.36
N GLU A 148 0.04 -2.51 7.36
CA GLU A 148 0.86 -1.92 8.40
C GLU A 148 -0.03 -1.55 9.59
N ALA A 149 0.35 -1.99 10.79
CA ALA A 149 -0.43 -1.81 12.00
C ALA A 149 0.45 -1.63 13.23
N ASP A 150 -0.12 -1.11 14.31
CA ASP A 150 0.52 -1.13 15.63
C ASP A 150 0.79 -2.58 16.08
N LEU A 151 1.82 -2.78 16.91
CA LEU A 151 2.18 -4.11 17.40
C LEU A 151 1.03 -4.84 18.10
N HIS A 152 0.15 -4.10 18.77
CA HIS A 152 -0.95 -4.64 19.57
C HIS A 152 -2.26 -4.80 18.77
N THR A 153 -2.32 -4.36 17.51
CA THR A 153 -3.51 -4.55 16.68
C THR A 153 -3.79 -6.05 16.52
N ASP A 154 -5.01 -6.44 16.90
CA ASP A 154 -5.48 -7.82 16.79
C ASP A 154 -6.04 -8.08 15.38
N PHE A 155 -5.65 -9.19 14.78
CA PHE A 155 -6.13 -9.67 13.48
C PHE A 155 -6.88 -11.01 13.58
N SER A 156 -7.30 -11.43 14.77
CA SER A 156 -8.05 -12.68 14.96
C SER A 156 -9.34 -12.74 14.13
N TYR A 157 -9.95 -11.59 13.86
CA TYR A 157 -11.12 -11.45 13.01
C TYR A 157 -10.88 -11.76 11.52
N ALA A 158 -9.63 -11.77 11.07
CA ALA A 158 -9.31 -11.94 9.64
C ALA A 158 -9.84 -13.28 9.10
N GLU A 159 -9.74 -14.34 9.89
CA GLU A 159 -10.25 -15.65 9.51
C GLU A 159 -11.77 -15.67 9.29
N GLU A 160 -12.53 -15.04 10.18
CA GLU A 160 -13.99 -14.90 10.07
C GLU A 160 -14.38 -14.06 8.84
N LEU A 161 -13.55 -13.07 8.47
CA LEU A 161 -13.73 -12.30 7.26
C LEU A 161 -13.35 -13.05 5.97
N GLY A 162 -12.83 -14.27 6.08
CA GLY A 162 -12.44 -15.08 4.92
C GLY A 162 -11.02 -14.83 4.41
N TYR A 163 -10.12 -14.40 5.28
CA TYR A 163 -8.70 -14.27 4.98
C TYR A 163 -7.86 -15.28 5.74
N GLU A 164 -6.74 -15.64 5.17
CA GLU A 164 -5.68 -16.41 5.79
C GLU A 164 -4.51 -15.47 6.13
N LEU A 165 -4.01 -15.55 7.37
CA LEU A 165 -2.78 -14.88 7.77
C LEU A 165 -1.60 -15.70 7.28
N VAL A 166 -0.88 -15.17 6.27
CA VAL A 166 0.26 -15.83 5.64
C VAL A 166 1.55 -15.60 6.42
N LYS A 167 1.74 -14.38 6.93
CA LYS A 167 2.96 -13.96 7.61
C LYS A 167 2.72 -12.72 8.45
N GLU A 168 3.46 -12.60 9.53
CA GLU A 168 3.59 -11.38 10.33
C GLU A 168 5.07 -11.00 10.46
N LYS A 169 5.41 -9.75 10.19
CA LYS A 169 6.75 -9.20 10.39
C LYS A 169 6.68 -8.07 11.40
N LYS A 170 7.22 -8.28 12.59
CA LYS A 170 7.28 -7.27 13.66
C LYS A 170 8.54 -6.41 13.55
N TYR A 171 8.37 -5.12 13.83
CA TYR A 171 9.41 -4.13 13.98
C TYR A 171 9.40 -3.60 15.43
N LYS A 172 10.11 -2.52 15.69
CA LYS A 172 10.20 -1.96 17.06
C LYS A 172 8.85 -1.42 17.58
N THR A 173 8.06 -0.77 16.70
CA THR A 173 6.84 -0.04 17.08
C THR A 173 5.61 -0.43 16.29
N ASN A 174 5.78 -1.15 15.20
CA ASN A 174 4.71 -1.55 14.28
C ASN A 174 4.99 -2.93 13.70
N LYS A 175 4.07 -3.41 12.90
CA LYS A 175 4.18 -4.68 12.19
C LYS A 175 3.59 -4.61 10.79
N HIS A 176 4.04 -5.48 9.91
CA HIS A 176 3.34 -5.81 8.66
C HIS A 176 2.67 -7.18 8.80
N VAL A 177 1.39 -7.22 8.47
CA VAL A 177 0.58 -8.43 8.44
C VAL A 177 0.25 -8.74 6.99
N PHE A 178 0.58 -9.95 6.55
CA PHE A 178 0.37 -10.43 5.19
C PHE A 178 -0.82 -11.38 5.16
N LEU A 179 -1.80 -11.06 4.36
CA LEU A 179 -3.06 -11.81 4.26
C LEU A 179 -3.30 -12.22 2.82
N LYS A 180 -4.02 -13.33 2.64
CA LYS A 180 -4.60 -13.76 1.36
C LYS A 180 -6.08 -14.08 1.56
N LYS A 181 -6.86 -13.92 0.51
CA LYS A 181 -8.24 -14.38 0.48
C LYS A 181 -8.23 -15.92 0.50
N LYS A 182 -9.02 -16.53 1.38
CA LYS A 182 -9.21 -17.99 1.38
C LYS A 182 -9.88 -18.43 0.08
N GLU A 183 -9.50 -19.60 -0.41
CA GLU A 183 -10.23 -20.30 -1.47
C GLU A 183 -11.70 -20.49 -1.05
N GLY A 184 -12.60 -20.12 -1.95
CA GLY A 184 -14.03 -20.23 -1.71
C GLY A 184 -14.55 -21.65 -1.97
#